data_42a6a11a22fe334e6a9f25bb9783c716
#
_entry.id   42a6a11a22fe334e6a9f25bb9783c716
#
_cell.length_a   1.000
_cell.length_b   1.000
_cell.length_c   1.000
_cell.angle_alpha   90.00
_cell.angle_beta   90.00
_cell.angle_gamma   90.00
#
_symmetry.space_group_name_H-M   'P 1'
#
loop_
_entity.id
_entity.type
_entity.pdbx_description
1 polymer ?
#
loop_
_entity_poly.entity_id
_entity_poly.type
_entity_poly.pdbx_seq_one_letter_code
_entity_poly.pdbx_strand_id
1 'polypeptide(L)'
;MAFDKLIDALNEFRGEYVKELTNSLTEKNLIASGQLGESIKLDVQPKVKVFGQIYRMQIRMAEYGEYVDEGRKPGKGLPVGVLENWLRYPNVLQKVTGQDKQLKDYERKSLAFLINRSIKQKGIKPKNWIQPAADKANRNIAGVVEAAIAEDIEITFEEIKKLIEG
;
A
#
# COMPACT_ATOMS: atom_id res chain seq x y z
N MET A 1 -21.06 2.61 25.21
CA MET A 1 -21.20 3.46 24.01
C MET A 1 -19.98 3.22 23.12
N ALA A 2 -20.16 2.47 22.10
CA ALA A 2 -19.15 2.24 21.08
C ALA A 2 -19.46 3.20 19.93
N PHE A 3 -18.46 3.81 19.37
CA PHE A 3 -18.57 4.56 18.10
C PHE A 3 -18.62 3.53 16.96
N ASP A 4 -19.71 2.80 16.84
CA ASP A 4 -19.84 1.66 15.93
C ASP A 4 -19.88 2.13 14.48
N LYS A 5 -20.56 3.26 14.20
CA LYS A 5 -20.63 3.86 12.89
C LYS A 5 -19.27 4.39 12.42
N LEU A 6 -18.52 5.00 13.33
CA LEU A 6 -17.16 5.43 13.05
C LEU A 6 -16.24 4.24 12.73
N ILE A 7 -16.37 3.12 13.47
CA ILE A 7 -15.58 1.92 13.21
C ILE A 7 -15.93 1.32 11.83
N ASP A 8 -17.22 1.25 11.49
CA ASP A 8 -17.68 0.75 10.22
C ASP A 8 -17.17 1.64 9.06
N ALA A 9 -17.31 2.95 9.19
CA ALA A 9 -16.82 3.93 8.22
C ALA A 9 -15.29 3.84 8.01
N LEU A 10 -14.51 3.66 9.08
CA LEU A 10 -13.06 3.46 8.99
C LEU A 10 -12.69 2.12 8.34
N ASN A 11 -13.49 1.07 8.54
CA ASN A 11 -13.27 -0.22 7.90
C ASN A 11 -13.58 -0.18 6.39
N GLU A 12 -14.63 0.55 5.98
CA GLU A 12 -14.94 0.79 4.58
C GLU A 12 -13.84 1.61 3.90
N PHE A 13 -13.45 2.73 4.52
CA PHE A 13 -12.34 3.56 4.06
C PHE A 13 -11.03 2.75 3.91
N ARG A 14 -10.77 1.81 4.83
CA ARG A 14 -9.65 0.88 4.73
C ARG A 14 -9.65 0.12 3.41
N GLY A 15 -10.81 -0.41 3.01
CA GLY A 15 -10.96 -1.14 1.76
C GLY A 15 -10.66 -0.26 0.54
N GLU A 16 -11.19 0.96 0.52
CA GLU A 16 -10.95 1.93 -0.53
C GLU A 16 -9.47 2.34 -0.61
N TYR A 17 -8.84 2.59 0.53
CA TYR A 17 -7.44 2.99 0.57
C TYR A 17 -6.51 1.89 0.02
N VAL A 18 -6.72 0.63 0.42
CA VAL A 18 -5.96 -0.52 -0.11
C VAL A 18 -6.17 -0.66 -1.62
N LYS A 19 -7.40 -0.45 -2.10
CA LYS A 19 -7.72 -0.46 -3.53
C LYS A 19 -6.98 0.62 -4.30
N GLU A 20 -6.94 1.86 -3.77
CA GLU A 20 -6.20 2.96 -4.41
C GLU A 20 -4.69 2.71 -4.45
N LEU A 21 -4.12 2.14 -3.39
CA LEU A 21 -2.71 1.73 -3.38
C LEU A 21 -2.43 0.66 -4.45
N THR A 22 -3.30 -0.34 -4.55
CA THR A 22 -3.16 -1.42 -5.56
C THR A 22 -3.34 -0.88 -6.98
N ASN A 23 -4.28 0.03 -7.20
CA ASN A 23 -4.49 0.71 -8.47
C ASN A 23 -3.24 1.52 -8.87
N SER A 24 -2.64 2.26 -7.94
CA SER A 24 -1.42 3.02 -8.18
C SER A 24 -0.24 2.14 -8.61
N LEU A 25 -0.09 0.94 -8.02
CA LEU A 25 0.89 -0.04 -8.47
C LEU A 25 0.65 -0.49 -9.91
N THR A 26 -0.63 -0.69 -10.26
CA THR A 26 -1.04 -1.12 -11.61
C THR A 26 -0.79 -0.01 -12.63
N GLU A 27 -1.25 1.20 -12.36
CA GLU A 27 -1.08 2.38 -13.21
C GLU A 27 0.39 2.70 -13.50
N LYS A 28 1.22 2.59 -12.47
CA LYS A 28 2.68 2.77 -12.60
C LYS A 28 3.40 1.53 -13.15
N ASN A 29 2.64 0.48 -13.48
CA ASN A 29 3.17 -0.76 -14.04
C ASN A 29 4.27 -1.40 -13.16
N LEU A 30 4.07 -1.42 -11.85
CA LEU A 30 5.03 -1.91 -10.85
C LEU A 30 4.79 -3.36 -10.44
N ILE A 31 3.78 -4.01 -11.02
CA ILE A 31 3.43 -5.40 -10.69
C ILE A 31 4.40 -6.34 -11.42
N ALA A 32 5.15 -7.13 -10.67
CA ALA A 32 5.96 -8.24 -11.18
C ALA A 32 5.28 -9.58 -10.86
N SER A 33 5.25 -9.96 -9.58
CA SER A 33 4.61 -11.20 -9.10
C SER A 33 3.22 -11.01 -8.50
N GLY A 34 2.79 -9.77 -8.30
CA GLY A 34 1.58 -9.45 -7.52
C GLY A 34 1.79 -9.40 -6.00
N GLN A 35 2.86 -10.02 -5.49
CA GLN A 35 3.11 -10.14 -4.04
C GLN A 35 3.10 -8.81 -3.29
N LEU A 36 3.56 -7.72 -3.90
CA LEU A 36 3.52 -6.41 -3.25
C LEU A 36 2.07 -5.97 -3.04
N GLY A 37 1.24 -6.01 -4.07
CA GLY A 37 -0.18 -5.67 -3.97
C GLY A 37 -0.92 -6.54 -2.96
N GLU A 38 -0.70 -7.86 -2.98
CA GLU A 38 -1.29 -8.81 -2.04
C GLU A 38 -0.83 -8.59 -0.59
N SER A 39 0.38 -8.04 -0.40
CA SER A 39 0.94 -7.77 0.93
C SER A 39 0.39 -6.49 1.57
N ILE A 40 -0.25 -5.62 0.80
CA ILE A 40 -0.77 -4.35 1.32
C ILE A 40 -1.96 -4.63 2.23
N LYS A 41 -1.79 -4.28 3.50
CA LYS A 41 -2.84 -4.38 4.52
C LYS A 41 -2.90 -3.08 5.30
N LEU A 42 -4.10 -2.60 5.51
CA LEU A 42 -4.34 -1.47 6.38
C LEU A 42 -5.03 -1.98 7.65
N ASP A 43 -4.36 -1.84 8.77
CA ASP A 43 -4.92 -2.18 10.08
C ASP A 43 -5.51 -0.93 10.72
N VAL A 44 -6.77 -1.03 11.12
CA VAL A 44 -7.42 -0.04 12.00
C VAL A 44 -7.39 -0.60 13.40
N GLN A 45 -6.61 0.01 14.27
CA GLN A 45 -6.52 -0.42 15.66
C GLN A 45 -7.06 0.67 16.57
N PRO A 46 -8.10 0.36 17.38
CA PRO A 46 -8.51 1.26 18.42
C PRO A 46 -7.42 1.30 19.52
N LYS A 47 -6.92 2.50 19.84
CA LYS A 47 -6.13 2.72 21.05
C LYS A 47 -7.00 3.44 22.06
N VAL A 48 -7.36 2.73 23.14
CA VAL A 48 -8.05 3.34 24.27
C VAL A 48 -7.04 4.15 25.08
N LYS A 49 -7.25 5.47 25.22
CA LYS A 49 -6.64 6.31 26.24
C LYS A 49 -7.70 6.67 27.27
N VAL A 50 -7.28 6.96 28.50
CA VAL A 50 -8.16 7.24 29.65
C VAL A 50 -9.18 8.37 29.40
N PHE A 51 -8.91 9.27 28.46
CA PHE A 51 -9.82 10.36 28.01
C PHE A 51 -9.95 10.38 26.49
N GLY A 52 -10.57 9.35 25.92
CA GLY A 52 -10.89 9.28 24.50
C GLY A 52 -10.28 8.09 23.77
N GLN A 53 -10.98 7.67 22.74
CA GLN A 53 -10.50 6.61 21.84
C GLN A 53 -9.68 7.26 20.73
N ILE A 54 -8.48 6.73 20.49
CA ILE A 54 -7.65 7.12 19.34
C ILE A 54 -7.65 5.95 18.39
N TYR A 55 -8.14 6.18 17.18
CA TYR A 55 -8.05 5.23 16.10
C TYR A 55 -6.77 5.49 15.31
N ARG A 56 -5.96 4.45 15.15
CA ARG A 56 -4.75 4.52 14.34
C ARG A 56 -4.91 3.62 13.13
N MET A 57 -4.83 4.19 11.94
CA MET A 57 -4.67 3.43 10.71
C MET A 57 -3.17 3.24 10.43
N GLN A 58 -2.77 2.02 10.12
CA GLN A 58 -1.40 1.67 9.82
C GLN A 58 -1.35 0.84 8.54
N ILE A 59 -0.60 1.34 7.55
CA ILE A 59 -0.34 0.59 6.33
C ILE A 59 0.77 -0.42 6.64
N ARG A 60 0.53 -1.69 6.31
CA ARG A 60 1.53 -2.75 6.31
C ARG A 60 1.69 -3.27 4.90
N MET A 61 2.90 -3.44 4.47
CA MET A 61 3.25 -4.01 3.17
C MET A 61 4.59 -4.74 3.27
N ALA A 62 4.95 -5.48 2.24
CA ALA A 62 6.27 -6.09 2.15
C ALA A 62 7.37 -5.01 2.22
N GLU A 63 8.46 -5.29 2.94
CA GLU A 63 9.56 -4.35 3.19
C GLU A 63 10.11 -3.70 1.92
N TYR A 64 10.12 -4.43 0.82
CA TYR A 64 10.61 -3.87 -0.44
C TYR A 64 9.68 -2.84 -1.09
N GLY A 65 8.43 -2.70 -0.62
CA GLY A 65 7.49 -1.70 -1.11
C GLY A 65 7.98 -0.28 -0.93
N GLU A 66 8.64 0.00 0.18
CA GLU A 66 9.29 1.28 0.48
C GLU A 66 10.41 1.59 -0.51
N TYR A 67 11.26 0.59 -0.83
CA TYR A 67 12.32 0.75 -1.83
C TYR A 67 11.76 0.97 -3.25
N VAL A 68 10.58 0.43 -3.55
CA VAL A 68 9.91 0.70 -4.83
C VAL A 68 9.39 2.13 -4.86
N ASP A 69 8.87 2.65 -3.74
CA ASP A 69 8.36 4.02 -3.65
C ASP A 69 9.48 5.07 -3.68
N GLU A 70 10.38 5.00 -2.74
CA GLU A 70 11.43 5.99 -2.51
C GLU A 70 12.65 5.83 -3.43
N GLY A 71 12.75 4.67 -4.09
CA GLY A 71 13.93 4.31 -4.86
C GLY A 71 15.12 3.94 -3.99
N ARG A 72 16.31 3.97 -4.57
CA ARG A 72 17.54 3.61 -3.88
C ARG A 72 18.74 4.39 -4.41
N LYS A 73 19.54 4.92 -3.52
CA LYS A 73 20.79 5.61 -3.88
C LYS A 73 21.82 4.62 -4.50
N PRO A 74 22.74 5.10 -5.35
CA PRO A 74 23.89 4.32 -5.81
C PRO A 74 24.68 3.70 -4.65
N GLY A 75 25.33 2.57 -4.88
CA GLY A 75 26.14 1.90 -3.89
C GLY A 75 26.02 0.38 -3.91
N LYS A 76 25.60 -0.24 -2.80
CA LYS A 76 25.47 -1.70 -2.71
C LYS A 76 24.33 -2.20 -3.63
N GLY A 77 24.65 -3.09 -4.58
CA GLY A 77 23.67 -3.71 -5.45
C GLY A 77 22.75 -4.70 -4.74
N LEU A 78 21.89 -5.33 -5.51
CA LEU A 78 21.02 -6.42 -5.06
C LEU A 78 21.74 -7.78 -5.26
N PRO A 79 21.41 -8.82 -4.49
CA PRO A 79 21.89 -10.17 -4.80
C PRO A 79 21.47 -10.58 -6.21
N VAL A 80 22.41 -11.12 -7.00
CA VAL A 80 22.14 -11.50 -8.41
C VAL A 80 21.01 -12.52 -8.51
N GLY A 81 20.93 -13.49 -7.61
CA GLY A 81 19.86 -14.48 -7.57
C GLY A 81 18.45 -13.88 -7.40
N VAL A 82 18.31 -12.78 -6.66
CA VAL A 82 17.04 -12.05 -6.53
C VAL A 82 16.63 -11.46 -7.88
N LEU A 83 17.59 -10.87 -8.60
CA LEU A 83 17.34 -10.32 -9.94
C LEU A 83 17.06 -11.41 -10.97
N GLU A 84 17.73 -12.57 -10.89
CA GLU A 84 17.45 -13.73 -11.73
C GLU A 84 16.01 -14.22 -11.53
N ASN A 85 15.56 -14.33 -10.27
CA ASN A 85 14.19 -14.72 -9.95
C ASN A 85 13.17 -13.68 -10.45
N TRP A 86 13.48 -12.40 -10.28
CA TRP A 86 12.65 -11.31 -10.79
C TRP A 86 12.51 -11.34 -12.31
N LEU A 87 13.57 -11.66 -13.04
CA LEU A 87 13.57 -11.81 -14.50
C LEU A 87 12.84 -13.06 -15.01
N ARG A 88 12.34 -13.93 -14.15
CA ARG A 88 11.47 -15.05 -14.53
C ARG A 88 10.03 -14.64 -14.81
N TYR A 89 9.61 -13.47 -14.35
CA TYR A 89 8.27 -12.97 -14.62
C TYR A 89 8.18 -12.41 -16.05
N PRO A 90 7.26 -12.92 -16.89
CA PRO A 90 7.17 -12.52 -18.30
C PRO A 90 7.00 -11.03 -18.51
N ASN A 91 6.14 -10.39 -17.71
CA ASN A 91 5.89 -8.95 -17.75
C ASN A 91 7.14 -8.12 -17.40
N VAL A 92 7.99 -8.63 -16.52
CA VAL A 92 9.28 -8.00 -16.19
C VAL A 92 10.26 -8.17 -17.34
N LEU A 93 10.36 -9.38 -17.86
CA LEU A 93 11.27 -9.69 -18.93
C LEU A 93 10.96 -8.86 -20.19
N GLN A 94 9.69 -8.76 -20.56
CA GLN A 94 9.22 -7.95 -21.66
C GLN A 94 9.60 -6.46 -21.47
N LYS A 95 9.44 -5.92 -20.27
CA LYS A 95 9.82 -4.52 -19.95
C LYS A 95 11.32 -4.28 -20.06
N VAL A 96 12.14 -5.24 -19.65
CA VAL A 96 13.60 -5.09 -19.60
C VAL A 96 14.22 -5.32 -20.97
N THR A 97 13.72 -6.27 -21.74
CA THR A 97 14.30 -6.69 -23.03
C THR A 97 13.54 -6.19 -24.25
N GLY A 98 12.31 -5.73 -24.10
CA GLY A 98 11.40 -5.41 -25.20
C GLY A 98 10.92 -6.64 -25.98
N GLN A 99 11.22 -7.84 -25.52
CA GLN A 99 10.90 -9.10 -26.22
C GLN A 99 10.07 -10.02 -25.32
N ASP A 100 9.12 -10.71 -25.94
CA ASP A 100 8.31 -11.75 -25.30
C ASP A 100 8.96 -13.13 -25.50
N LYS A 101 10.23 -13.24 -25.11
CA LYS A 101 11.02 -14.47 -25.24
C LYS A 101 11.60 -14.87 -23.91
N GLN A 102 11.36 -16.12 -23.50
CA GLN A 102 12.03 -16.66 -22.34
C GLN A 102 13.55 -16.75 -22.55
N LEU A 103 14.31 -16.22 -21.59
CA LEU A 103 15.75 -16.30 -21.58
C LEU A 103 16.21 -17.66 -21.05
N LYS A 104 17.29 -18.16 -21.61
CA LYS A 104 18.06 -19.29 -21.05
C LYS A 104 18.70 -18.85 -19.72
N ASP A 105 19.03 -19.81 -18.86
CA ASP A 105 19.55 -19.50 -17.52
C ASP A 105 20.83 -18.65 -17.55
N TYR A 106 21.75 -18.93 -18.48
CA TYR A 106 22.99 -18.14 -18.61
C TYR A 106 22.72 -16.69 -19.09
N GLU A 107 21.75 -16.50 -19.98
CA GLU A 107 21.34 -15.17 -20.48
C GLU A 107 20.71 -14.36 -19.35
N ARG A 108 19.85 -15.01 -18.58
CA ARG A 108 19.18 -14.40 -17.42
C ARG A 108 20.20 -13.97 -16.37
N LYS A 109 21.18 -14.83 -16.05
CA LYS A 109 22.26 -14.54 -15.12
C LYS A 109 23.11 -13.36 -15.59
N SER A 110 23.47 -13.32 -16.87
CA SER A 110 24.22 -12.22 -17.49
C SER A 110 23.44 -10.90 -17.41
N LEU A 111 22.15 -10.93 -17.74
CA LEU A 111 21.27 -9.76 -17.67
C LEU A 111 21.12 -9.27 -16.21
N ALA A 112 20.92 -10.18 -15.26
CA ALA A 112 20.84 -9.87 -13.85
C ALA A 112 22.14 -9.18 -13.34
N PHE A 113 23.30 -9.63 -13.80
CA PHE A 113 24.58 -9.00 -13.48
C PHE A 113 24.67 -7.58 -14.04
N LEU A 114 24.27 -7.33 -15.28
CA LEU A 114 24.25 -6.00 -15.88
C LEU A 114 23.30 -5.06 -15.16
N ILE A 115 22.10 -5.52 -14.82
CA ILE A 115 21.14 -4.75 -14.02
C ILE A 115 21.73 -4.41 -12.65
N ASN A 116 22.35 -5.39 -11.96
CA ASN A 116 22.98 -5.15 -10.68
C ASN A 116 24.10 -4.10 -10.76
N ARG A 117 24.92 -4.16 -11.81
CA ARG A 117 25.97 -3.15 -12.07
C ARG A 117 25.35 -1.76 -12.26
N SER A 118 24.27 -1.66 -13.04
CA SER A 118 23.54 -0.39 -13.22
C SER A 118 22.98 0.15 -11.93
N ILE A 119 22.37 -0.71 -11.09
CA ILE A 119 21.86 -0.33 -9.76
C ILE A 119 22.98 0.17 -8.86
N LYS A 120 24.16 -0.48 -8.86
CA LYS A 120 25.31 0.00 -8.09
C LYS A 120 25.77 1.38 -8.51
N GLN A 121 25.75 1.67 -9.79
CA GLN A 121 26.24 2.93 -10.35
C GLN A 121 25.22 4.06 -10.28
N LYS A 122 23.96 3.78 -10.56
CA LYS A 122 22.91 4.79 -10.77
C LYS A 122 21.84 4.81 -9.68
N GLY A 123 21.79 3.74 -8.87
CA GLY A 123 20.66 3.52 -7.95
C GLY A 123 19.39 3.06 -8.65
N ILE A 124 18.28 3.19 -7.96
CA ILE A 124 16.92 2.96 -8.49
C ILE A 124 16.14 4.25 -8.31
N LYS A 125 15.55 4.75 -9.38
CA LYS A 125 14.74 5.97 -9.33
C LYS A 125 13.45 5.73 -8.53
N PRO A 126 13.02 6.69 -7.69
CA PRO A 126 11.77 6.60 -6.95
C PRO A 126 10.58 6.49 -7.91
N LYS A 127 9.58 5.74 -7.52
CA LYS A 127 8.34 5.57 -8.29
C LYS A 127 7.19 6.40 -7.71
N ASN A 128 7.30 6.82 -6.44
CA ASN A 128 6.31 7.65 -5.74
C ASN A 128 4.88 7.14 -5.94
N TRP A 129 4.65 5.85 -5.69
CA TRP A 129 3.34 5.22 -5.93
C TRP A 129 2.40 5.34 -4.73
N ILE A 130 2.95 5.54 -3.52
CA ILE A 130 2.18 5.63 -2.28
C ILE A 130 1.48 6.98 -2.17
N GLN A 131 2.23 8.08 -2.34
CA GLN A 131 1.72 9.42 -2.09
C GLN A 131 0.48 9.78 -2.94
N PRO A 132 0.43 9.54 -4.26
CA PRO A 132 -0.76 9.84 -5.05
C PRO A 132 -2.00 9.06 -4.62
N ALA A 133 -1.82 7.79 -4.23
CA ALA A 133 -2.90 6.97 -3.70
C ALA A 133 -3.40 7.48 -2.34
N ALA A 134 -2.46 7.85 -1.46
CA ALA A 134 -2.77 8.48 -0.18
C ALA A 134 -3.54 9.79 -0.33
N ASP A 135 -3.10 10.66 -1.23
CA ASP A 135 -3.77 11.94 -1.48
C ASP A 135 -5.18 11.75 -2.04
N LYS A 136 -5.38 10.75 -2.87
CA LYS A 136 -6.69 10.42 -3.44
C LYS A 136 -7.63 9.88 -2.37
N ALA A 137 -7.17 8.96 -1.55
CA ALA A 137 -7.95 8.39 -0.45
C ALA A 137 -8.27 9.45 0.63
N ASN A 138 -7.28 10.25 1.03
CA ASN A 138 -7.44 11.23 2.10
C ASN A 138 -8.39 12.38 1.77
N ARG A 139 -8.70 12.64 0.50
CA ARG A 139 -9.66 13.69 0.12
C ARG A 139 -11.05 13.46 0.68
N ASN A 140 -11.46 12.23 0.87
CA ASN A 140 -12.81 11.87 1.28
C ASN A 140 -12.93 11.53 2.77
N ILE A 141 -11.79 11.27 3.46
CA ILE A 141 -11.82 10.75 4.84
C ILE A 141 -12.49 11.70 5.83
N ALA A 142 -12.28 13.00 5.67
CA ALA A 142 -12.85 14.00 6.59
C ALA A 142 -14.38 13.92 6.59
N GLY A 143 -15.00 13.96 5.40
CA GLY A 143 -16.46 13.87 5.28
C GLY A 143 -17.03 12.54 5.75
N VAL A 144 -16.33 11.43 5.51
CA VAL A 144 -16.73 10.09 5.98
C VAL A 144 -16.71 10.02 7.51
N VAL A 145 -15.65 10.55 8.14
CA VAL A 145 -15.51 10.58 9.60
C VAL A 145 -16.52 11.52 10.24
N GLU A 146 -16.72 12.70 9.69
CA GLU A 146 -17.71 13.67 10.19
C GLU A 146 -19.13 13.11 10.16
N ALA A 147 -19.54 12.48 9.05
CA ALA A 147 -20.85 11.87 8.91
C ALA A 147 -21.05 10.72 9.91
N ALA A 148 -20.07 9.85 10.06
CA ALA A 148 -20.14 8.72 10.98
C ALA A 148 -20.20 9.14 12.45
N ILE A 149 -19.43 10.18 12.85
CA ILE A 149 -19.49 10.75 14.20
C ILE A 149 -20.85 11.39 14.46
N ALA A 150 -21.40 12.13 13.50
CA ALA A 150 -22.72 12.74 13.62
C ALA A 150 -23.81 11.68 13.86
N GLU A 151 -23.77 10.57 13.13
CA GLU A 151 -24.70 9.45 13.27
C GLU A 151 -24.55 8.76 14.66
N ASP A 152 -23.33 8.50 15.11
CA ASP A 152 -23.07 7.92 16.44
C ASP A 152 -23.56 8.84 17.59
N ILE A 153 -23.42 10.16 17.44
CA ILE A 153 -23.93 11.15 18.39
C ILE A 153 -25.47 11.11 18.40
N GLU A 154 -26.13 11.08 17.25
CA GLU A 154 -27.57 11.05 17.14
C GLU A 154 -28.17 9.80 17.80
N ILE A 155 -27.58 8.62 17.53
CA ILE A 155 -27.94 7.36 18.20
C ILE A 155 -27.81 7.48 19.72
N THR A 156 -26.73 8.06 20.20
CA THR A 156 -26.49 8.24 21.63
C THR A 156 -27.54 9.16 22.27
N PHE A 157 -27.92 10.26 21.62
CA PHE A 157 -28.97 11.14 22.10
C PHE A 157 -30.33 10.43 22.18
N GLU A 158 -30.69 9.64 21.19
CA GLU A 158 -31.94 8.88 21.21
C GLU A 158 -31.96 7.80 22.32
N GLU A 159 -30.83 7.16 22.59
CA GLU A 159 -30.70 6.22 23.71
C GLU A 159 -30.90 6.93 25.08
N ILE A 160 -30.25 8.09 25.25
CA ILE A 160 -30.39 8.88 26.50
C ILE A 160 -31.85 9.34 26.67
N LYS A 161 -32.50 9.79 25.62
CA LYS A 161 -33.88 10.24 25.64
C LYS A 161 -34.82 9.11 26.10
N LYS A 162 -34.68 7.90 25.56
CA LYS A 162 -35.43 6.73 25.98
C LYS A 162 -35.22 6.37 27.45
N LEU A 163 -34.02 6.58 28.01
CA LEU A 163 -33.71 6.35 29.41
C LEU A 163 -34.33 7.37 30.37
N ILE A 164 -34.61 8.58 29.86
CA ILE A 164 -35.22 9.67 30.66
C ILE A 164 -36.75 9.58 30.62
N GLU A 165 -37.33 9.09 29.53
CA GLU A 165 -38.79 9.03 29.32
C GLU A 165 -39.41 7.72 29.82
N GLY A 166 -38.63 6.69 30.16
CA GLY A 166 -39.09 5.40 30.73
C GLY A 166 -38.86 5.31 32.20
#